data_4d86d0979b50607b7fe37f0dc77022e4
#
_entry.id   4d86d0979b50607b7fe37f0dc77022e4
#
_cell.length_a   1.000
_cell.length_b   1.000
_cell.length_c   1.000
_cell.angle_alpha   90.00
_cell.angle_beta   90.00
_cell.angle_gamma   90.00
#
_symmetry.space_group_name_H-M   'P 1'
#
loop_
_entity.id
_entity.type
_entity.pdbx_description
1 polymer ?
#
loop_
_entity_poly.entity_id
_entity_poly.type
_entity_poly.pdbx_seq_one_letter_code
_entity_poly.pdbx_strand_id
1 'polypeptide(L)'
;MGDRVTERVLSDDASPWFMEHAARYRLAAGYVAGRSVLDVACGTGFGAARLMDAGATRVIGLDIAWDALTTASRLGLRDVGLCRADALSLPVADESVDVVTSFETIEHLRDGQAFIAEVRRVVNQTHGIVILSTPNAYATQPVDNVPKNPYHVREYYPEELTSLLAEHFPSVELKGQVVSRDYGYCPYWVTPASPASTVRQRLSGIGWKLERRLLPDSWKDSVSRLIHRRAFYPSDTDFVFDSSAVEVGHVTVAICKMQG
;
A
#
# COMPACT_ATOMS: atom_id res chain seq x y z
N MET A 1 2.59 -24.79 -16.39
CA MET A 1 2.99 -23.74 -15.44
C MET A 1 1.72 -22.95 -15.19
N GLY A 2 0.99 -23.28 -14.11
CA GLY A 2 -0.36 -22.74 -13.88
C GLY A 2 -0.27 -21.23 -13.59
N ASP A 3 -1.17 -20.46 -14.20
CA ASP A 3 -1.37 -19.06 -13.93
C ASP A 3 -1.61 -18.89 -12.42
N ARG A 4 -0.64 -18.33 -11.72
CA ARG A 4 -0.87 -17.87 -10.36
C ARG A 4 -1.83 -16.68 -10.47
N VAL A 5 -3.06 -16.89 -9.99
CA VAL A 5 -3.99 -15.77 -9.77
C VAL A 5 -3.31 -14.87 -8.73
N THR A 6 -2.80 -13.75 -9.18
CA THR A 6 -2.22 -12.74 -8.29
C THR A 6 -3.36 -11.96 -7.64
N GLU A 7 -3.27 -11.76 -6.33
CA GLU A 7 -4.17 -10.82 -5.64
C GLU A 7 -3.96 -9.43 -6.22
N ARG A 8 -5.03 -8.75 -6.60
CA ARG A 8 -4.96 -7.40 -7.20
C ARG A 8 -6.05 -6.52 -6.65
N VAL A 9 -5.66 -5.32 -6.32
CA VAL A 9 -6.63 -4.25 -6.11
C VAL A 9 -7.05 -3.74 -7.48
N LEU A 10 -8.27 -4.08 -7.89
CA LEU A 10 -8.86 -3.54 -9.12
C LEU A 10 -9.22 -2.07 -8.89
N SER A 11 -9.11 -1.26 -9.93
CA SER A 11 -9.51 0.16 -9.94
C SER A 11 -11.05 0.30 -9.94
N ASP A 12 -11.69 -0.24 -8.91
CA ASP A 12 -13.10 -0.02 -8.64
C ASP A 12 -13.20 1.08 -7.59
N ASP A 13 -13.63 2.26 -8.00
CA ASP A 13 -13.75 3.46 -7.16
C ASP A 13 -14.60 3.24 -5.89
N ALA A 14 -15.40 2.19 -5.85
CA ALA A 14 -16.22 1.80 -4.71
C ALA A 14 -15.52 0.84 -3.75
N SER A 15 -14.32 0.35 -4.07
CA SER A 15 -13.61 -0.59 -3.20
C SER A 15 -12.87 0.12 -2.07
N PRO A 16 -13.16 -0.21 -0.80
CA PRO A 16 -12.43 0.36 0.32
C PRO A 16 -10.93 0.00 0.30
N TRP A 17 -10.58 -1.15 -0.26
CA TRP A 17 -9.19 -1.59 -0.43
C TRP A 17 -8.44 -0.73 -1.45
N PHE A 18 -9.13 -0.29 -2.51
CA PHE A 18 -8.57 0.62 -3.48
C PHE A 18 -8.23 1.97 -2.85
N MET A 19 -9.12 2.53 -2.02
CA MET A 19 -8.89 3.81 -1.35
C MET A 19 -7.75 3.73 -0.32
N GLU A 20 -7.63 2.62 0.39
CA GLU A 20 -6.49 2.35 1.27
C GLU A 20 -5.17 2.32 0.49
N HIS A 21 -5.17 1.64 -0.67
CA HIS A 21 -4.00 1.59 -1.56
C HIS A 21 -3.70 2.97 -2.17
N ALA A 22 -4.73 3.70 -2.61
CA ALA A 22 -4.62 5.06 -3.13
C ALA A 22 -4.00 6.04 -2.13
N ALA A 23 -4.29 5.87 -0.84
CA ALA A 23 -3.71 6.67 0.23
C ALA A 23 -2.19 6.52 0.32
N ARG A 24 -1.64 5.32 0.07
CA ARG A 24 -0.18 5.09 0.05
C ARG A 24 0.49 5.86 -1.08
N TYR A 25 -0.13 5.89 -2.26
CA TYR A 25 0.36 6.73 -3.36
C TYR A 25 0.24 8.22 -3.08
N ARG A 26 -0.80 8.65 -2.36
CA ARG A 26 -0.91 10.04 -1.87
C ARG A 26 0.21 10.39 -0.89
N LEU A 27 0.60 9.48 -0.01
CA LEU A 27 1.78 9.67 0.85
C LEU A 27 3.05 9.80 0.00
N ALA A 28 3.27 8.87 -0.94
CA ALA A 28 4.44 8.87 -1.80
C ALA A 28 4.54 10.12 -2.70
N ALA A 29 3.41 10.68 -3.11
CA ALA A 29 3.34 11.93 -3.89
C ALA A 29 4.08 13.10 -3.23
N GLY A 30 4.19 13.13 -1.90
CA GLY A 30 4.97 14.11 -1.16
C GLY A 30 6.49 14.02 -1.35
N TYR A 31 6.99 12.98 -2.02
CA TYR A 31 8.43 12.71 -2.15
C TYR A 31 8.93 12.71 -3.61
N VAL A 32 8.07 12.88 -4.61
CA VAL A 32 8.41 12.61 -6.02
C VAL A 32 8.60 13.84 -6.90
N ALA A 33 8.20 15.03 -6.46
CA ALA A 33 8.30 16.25 -7.27
C ALA A 33 9.74 16.52 -7.71
N GLY A 34 9.96 16.66 -9.03
CA GLY A 34 11.27 16.88 -9.63
C GLY A 34 12.19 15.67 -9.65
N ARG A 35 11.71 14.46 -9.32
CA ARG A 35 12.48 13.23 -9.17
C ARG A 35 12.10 12.15 -10.18
N SER A 36 13.03 11.26 -10.47
CA SER A 36 12.78 10.02 -11.21
C SER A 36 12.26 8.94 -10.26
N VAL A 37 11.22 8.21 -10.68
CA VAL A 37 10.52 7.23 -9.84
C VAL A 37 10.47 5.85 -10.51
N LEU A 38 10.72 4.82 -9.72
CA LEU A 38 10.47 3.42 -10.07
C LEU A 38 9.34 2.90 -9.17
N ASP A 39 8.23 2.48 -9.79
CA ASP A 39 7.10 1.87 -9.10
C ASP A 39 7.13 0.34 -9.33
N VAL A 40 7.57 -0.41 -8.31
CA VAL A 40 7.77 -1.86 -8.39
C VAL A 40 6.50 -2.59 -7.96
N ALA A 41 6.04 -3.53 -8.80
CA ALA A 41 4.73 -4.16 -8.72
C ALA A 41 3.59 -3.13 -8.90
N CYS A 42 3.69 -2.31 -9.95
CA CYS A 42 2.79 -1.19 -10.22
C CYS A 42 1.35 -1.59 -10.59
N GLY A 43 1.08 -2.88 -10.79
CA GLY A 43 -0.22 -3.40 -11.14
C GLY A 43 -0.77 -2.77 -12.42
N THR A 44 -1.97 -2.20 -12.34
CA THR A 44 -2.65 -1.53 -13.47
C THR A 44 -2.14 -0.11 -13.75
N GLY A 45 -1.04 0.32 -13.10
CA GLY A 45 -0.41 1.61 -13.34
C GLY A 45 -1.12 2.83 -12.73
N PHE A 46 -2.20 2.61 -11.99
CA PHE A 46 -2.94 3.68 -11.32
C PHE A 46 -2.03 4.55 -10.43
N GLY A 47 -1.19 3.88 -9.63
CA GLY A 47 -0.26 4.56 -8.75
C GLY A 47 0.82 5.32 -9.50
N ALA A 48 1.41 4.70 -10.52
CA ALA A 48 2.41 5.31 -11.38
C ALA A 48 1.89 6.61 -12.03
N ALA A 49 0.63 6.62 -12.49
CA ALA A 49 -0.02 7.82 -13.00
C ALA A 49 -0.11 8.92 -11.93
N ARG A 50 -0.54 8.59 -10.70
CA ARG A 50 -0.60 9.56 -9.59
C ARG A 50 0.75 10.15 -9.22
N LEU A 51 1.81 9.35 -9.27
CA LEU A 51 3.17 9.84 -9.02
C LEU A 51 3.64 10.78 -10.13
N MET A 52 3.27 10.51 -11.38
CA MET A 52 3.53 11.40 -12.51
C MET A 52 2.78 12.73 -12.35
N ASP A 53 1.49 12.69 -12.03
CA ASP A 53 0.65 13.87 -11.78
C ASP A 53 1.15 14.70 -10.58
N ALA A 54 1.83 14.06 -9.62
CA ALA A 54 2.45 14.73 -8.47
C ALA A 54 3.78 15.44 -8.81
N GLY A 55 4.18 15.46 -10.08
CA GLY A 55 5.34 16.20 -10.54
C GLY A 55 6.64 15.41 -10.60
N ALA A 56 6.58 14.08 -10.64
CA ALA A 56 7.75 13.28 -10.98
C ALA A 56 8.25 13.65 -12.39
N THR A 57 9.57 13.66 -12.59
CA THR A 57 10.16 13.95 -13.91
C THR A 57 10.02 12.76 -14.87
N ARG A 58 9.96 11.57 -14.33
CA ARG A 58 9.76 10.31 -15.03
C ARG A 58 9.26 9.26 -14.04
N VAL A 59 8.33 8.44 -14.49
CA VAL A 59 7.89 7.25 -13.74
C VAL A 59 8.07 6.01 -14.63
N ILE A 60 8.65 4.96 -14.06
CA ILE A 60 8.70 3.63 -14.66
C ILE A 60 7.93 2.68 -13.75
N GLY A 61 6.86 2.08 -14.26
CA GLY A 61 6.10 1.04 -13.57
C GLY A 61 6.59 -0.34 -14.02
N LEU A 62 6.93 -1.18 -13.06
CA LEU A 62 7.31 -2.57 -13.29
C LEU A 62 6.27 -3.50 -12.66
N ASP A 63 5.91 -4.56 -13.40
CA ASP A 63 5.08 -5.64 -12.85
C ASP A 63 5.43 -6.96 -13.55
N ILE A 64 5.28 -8.08 -12.85
CA ILE A 64 5.48 -9.41 -13.43
C ILE A 64 4.29 -9.85 -14.27
N ALA A 65 3.10 -9.31 -13.96
CA ALA A 65 1.83 -9.71 -14.53
C ALA A 65 1.53 -8.97 -15.84
N TRP A 66 1.57 -9.68 -16.95
CA TRP A 66 1.36 -9.12 -18.29
C TRP A 66 -0.03 -8.50 -18.47
N ASP A 67 -1.07 -9.11 -17.91
CA ASP A 67 -2.44 -8.60 -17.99
C ASP A 67 -2.65 -7.29 -17.23
N ALA A 68 -1.96 -7.10 -16.10
CA ALA A 68 -1.94 -5.83 -15.38
C ALA A 68 -1.32 -4.72 -16.24
N LEU A 69 -0.13 -4.97 -16.81
CA LEU A 69 0.54 -4.02 -17.70
C LEU A 69 -0.25 -3.74 -18.98
N THR A 70 -0.95 -4.74 -19.50
CA THR A 70 -1.84 -4.55 -20.67
C THR A 70 -3.00 -3.61 -20.30
N THR A 71 -3.54 -3.73 -19.10
CA THR A 71 -4.57 -2.81 -18.60
C THR A 71 -3.99 -1.41 -18.42
N ALA A 72 -2.82 -1.29 -17.80
CA ALA A 72 -2.11 -0.02 -17.63
C ALA A 72 -1.85 0.68 -18.98
N SER A 73 -1.40 -0.05 -19.98
CA SER A 73 -1.11 0.51 -21.32
C SER A 73 -2.36 1.06 -22.01
N ARG A 74 -3.54 0.44 -21.79
CA ARG A 74 -4.83 0.89 -22.32
C ARG A 74 -5.35 2.17 -21.67
N LEU A 75 -4.92 2.48 -20.47
CA LEU A 75 -5.26 3.73 -19.79
C LEU A 75 -4.58 4.95 -20.40
N GLY A 76 -3.66 4.75 -21.37
CA GLY A 76 -2.99 5.84 -22.06
C GLY A 76 -2.18 6.74 -21.12
N LEU A 77 -1.53 6.15 -20.13
CA LEU A 77 -0.74 6.86 -19.13
C LEU A 77 0.36 7.67 -19.82
N ARG A 78 0.25 9.00 -19.76
CA ARG A 78 1.25 9.89 -20.35
C ARG A 78 2.51 9.85 -19.51
N ASP A 79 3.66 9.79 -20.16
CA ASP A 79 5.00 9.90 -19.57
C ASP A 79 5.33 8.82 -18.51
N VAL A 80 4.54 7.73 -18.47
CA VAL A 80 4.81 6.54 -17.65
C VAL A 80 5.34 5.43 -18.55
N GLY A 81 6.58 5.00 -18.29
CA GLY A 81 7.15 3.81 -18.90
C GLY A 81 6.61 2.55 -18.20
N LEU A 82 6.24 1.52 -18.99
CA LEU A 82 5.81 0.24 -18.43
C LEU A 82 6.75 -0.86 -18.87
N CYS A 83 7.19 -1.71 -17.96
CA CYS A 83 8.07 -2.83 -18.26
C CYS A 83 7.66 -4.08 -17.47
N ARG A 84 7.67 -5.24 -18.12
CA ARG A 84 7.47 -6.50 -17.44
C ARG A 84 8.79 -6.96 -16.80
N ALA A 85 8.80 -7.13 -15.47
CA ALA A 85 9.99 -7.55 -14.75
C ALA A 85 9.63 -8.34 -13.49
N ASP A 86 10.60 -9.13 -13.02
CA ASP A 86 10.60 -9.74 -11.69
C ASP A 86 11.18 -8.74 -10.70
N ALA A 87 10.51 -8.54 -9.56
CA ALA A 87 10.98 -7.68 -8.48
C ALA A 87 12.32 -8.13 -7.87
N LEU A 88 12.66 -9.43 -8.00
CA LEU A 88 13.93 -10.00 -7.56
C LEU A 88 15.08 -9.80 -8.56
N SER A 89 14.82 -9.20 -9.73
CA SER A 89 15.85 -8.93 -10.76
C SER A 89 15.38 -7.74 -11.60
N LEU A 90 15.57 -6.54 -11.09
CA LEU A 90 15.09 -5.31 -11.71
C LEU A 90 15.95 -4.94 -12.93
N PRO A 91 15.36 -4.77 -14.14
CA PRO A 91 16.08 -4.40 -15.36
C PRO A 91 16.37 -2.89 -15.38
N VAL A 92 16.93 -2.40 -14.30
CA VAL A 92 17.20 -0.98 -14.04
C VAL A 92 18.66 -0.87 -13.59
N ALA A 93 19.39 0.11 -14.11
CA ALA A 93 20.78 0.33 -13.76
C ALA A 93 20.92 0.73 -12.28
N ASP A 94 22.12 0.47 -11.74
CA ASP A 94 22.46 0.85 -10.38
C ASP A 94 22.32 2.36 -10.19
N GLU A 95 21.85 2.80 -9.04
CA GLU A 95 21.78 4.21 -8.60
C GLU A 95 21.06 5.16 -9.57
N SER A 96 20.15 4.64 -10.41
CA SER A 96 19.58 5.37 -11.55
C SER A 96 18.21 6.01 -11.30
N VAL A 97 17.62 5.79 -10.12
CA VAL A 97 16.33 6.38 -9.74
C VAL A 97 16.39 7.07 -8.38
N ASP A 98 15.66 8.16 -8.22
CA ASP A 98 15.66 8.95 -7.00
C ASP A 98 14.67 8.41 -5.96
N VAL A 99 13.56 7.85 -6.42
CA VAL A 99 12.52 7.28 -5.55
C VAL A 99 12.12 5.89 -6.05
N VAL A 100 12.01 4.94 -5.12
CA VAL A 100 11.38 3.65 -5.37
C VAL A 100 10.12 3.54 -4.54
N THR A 101 9.00 3.20 -5.17
CA THR A 101 7.75 2.82 -4.51
C THR A 101 7.46 1.35 -4.73
N SER A 102 6.97 0.66 -3.70
CA SER A 102 6.48 -0.73 -3.82
C SER A 102 5.47 -1.02 -2.72
N PHE A 103 4.22 -1.23 -3.08
CA PHE A 103 3.15 -1.39 -2.11
C PHE A 103 2.52 -2.78 -2.22
N GLU A 104 2.38 -3.47 -1.06
CA GLU A 104 1.82 -4.82 -0.94
C GLU A 104 2.54 -5.79 -1.90
N THR A 105 3.84 -5.92 -1.74
CA THR A 105 4.68 -6.71 -2.66
C THR A 105 5.56 -7.72 -1.93
N ILE A 106 6.30 -7.26 -0.90
CA ILE A 106 7.31 -8.06 -0.22
C ILE A 106 6.74 -9.34 0.41
N GLU A 107 5.49 -9.30 0.86
CA GLU A 107 4.76 -10.43 1.44
C GLU A 107 4.50 -11.56 0.44
N HIS A 108 4.50 -11.27 -0.85
CA HIS A 108 4.30 -12.24 -1.93
C HIS A 108 5.61 -12.88 -2.41
N LEU A 109 6.76 -12.33 -1.99
CA LEU A 109 8.07 -12.75 -2.45
C LEU A 109 8.66 -13.82 -1.53
N ARG A 110 9.31 -14.83 -2.14
CA ARG A 110 9.99 -15.88 -1.36
C ARG A 110 11.27 -15.41 -0.69
N ASP A 111 11.89 -14.38 -1.26
CA ASP A 111 13.13 -13.81 -0.80
C ASP A 111 13.02 -12.30 -0.67
N GLY A 112 12.56 -11.86 0.50
CA GLY A 112 12.46 -10.44 0.82
C GLY A 112 13.82 -9.75 0.92
N GLN A 113 14.88 -10.46 1.33
CA GLN A 113 16.23 -9.93 1.37
C GLN A 113 16.75 -9.60 -0.04
N ALA A 114 16.59 -10.53 -0.98
CA ALA A 114 16.99 -10.31 -2.38
C ALA A 114 16.20 -9.14 -2.99
N PHE A 115 14.91 -9.02 -2.68
CA PHE A 115 14.09 -7.88 -3.12
C PHE A 115 14.62 -6.55 -2.59
N ILE A 116 14.89 -6.45 -1.29
CA ILE A 116 15.41 -5.21 -0.70
C ILE A 116 16.81 -4.89 -1.22
N ALA A 117 17.66 -5.89 -1.47
CA ALA A 117 18.95 -5.69 -2.10
C ALA A 117 18.84 -5.11 -3.52
N GLU A 118 17.90 -5.59 -4.35
CA GLU A 118 17.62 -5.02 -5.68
C GLU A 118 17.11 -3.59 -5.60
N VAL A 119 16.15 -3.32 -4.71
CA VAL A 119 15.65 -1.94 -4.46
C VAL A 119 16.79 -1.03 -4.03
N ARG A 120 17.65 -1.51 -3.12
CA ARG A 120 18.85 -0.78 -2.65
C ARG A 120 19.85 -0.52 -3.76
N ARG A 121 20.02 -1.45 -4.69
CA ARG A 121 20.94 -1.32 -5.83
C ARG A 121 20.53 -0.21 -6.79
N VAL A 122 19.23 -0.15 -7.12
CA VAL A 122 18.73 0.78 -8.16
C VAL A 122 18.51 2.19 -7.65
N VAL A 123 18.27 2.38 -6.34
CA VAL A 123 18.02 3.70 -5.76
C VAL A 123 19.30 4.51 -5.63
N ASN A 124 19.23 5.82 -5.86
CA ASN A 124 20.36 6.75 -5.74
C ASN A 124 20.96 6.70 -4.33
N GLN A 125 22.28 6.51 -4.25
CA GLN A 125 22.99 6.25 -3.00
C GLN A 125 23.20 7.49 -2.11
N THR A 126 22.94 8.69 -2.64
CA THR A 126 23.18 9.94 -1.89
C THR A 126 21.90 10.60 -1.40
N HIS A 127 20.81 10.55 -2.18
CA HIS A 127 19.57 11.24 -1.84
C HIS A 127 18.32 10.41 -2.12
N GLY A 128 18.51 9.13 -2.40
CA GLY A 128 17.43 8.22 -2.73
C GLY A 128 16.45 7.97 -1.58
N ILE A 129 15.21 7.72 -1.94
CA ILE A 129 14.13 7.40 -1.01
C ILE A 129 13.45 6.12 -1.48
N VAL A 130 13.17 5.23 -0.54
CA VAL A 130 12.34 4.04 -0.78
C VAL A 130 11.10 4.12 0.10
N ILE A 131 9.94 3.93 -0.51
CA ILE A 131 8.66 3.88 0.20
C ILE A 131 8.01 2.56 -0.13
N LEU A 132 7.86 1.70 0.87
CA LEU A 132 7.22 0.41 0.70
C LEU A 132 6.13 0.18 1.74
N SER A 133 5.19 -0.71 1.43
CA SER A 133 4.21 -1.18 2.39
C SER A 133 4.06 -2.68 2.36
N THR A 134 3.61 -3.22 3.49
CA THR A 134 3.20 -4.62 3.64
C THR A 134 2.15 -4.73 4.74
N PRO A 135 1.26 -5.74 4.72
CA PRO A 135 0.34 -5.99 5.81
C PRO A 135 1.08 -6.14 7.14
N ASN A 136 0.49 -5.59 8.18
CA ASN A 136 1.06 -5.67 9.51
C ASN A 136 0.69 -7.01 10.17
N ALA A 137 1.68 -7.83 10.50
CA ALA A 137 1.47 -9.14 11.13
C ALA A 137 0.73 -9.05 12.48
N TYR A 138 0.83 -7.94 13.22
CA TYR A 138 -0.01 -7.72 14.41
C TYR A 138 -1.50 -7.62 14.07
N ALA A 139 -1.85 -7.10 12.91
CA ALA A 139 -3.23 -6.99 12.44
C ALA A 139 -3.74 -8.27 11.78
N THR A 140 -2.93 -8.92 10.97
CA THR A 140 -3.31 -10.13 10.22
C THR A 140 -3.24 -11.39 11.08
N GLN A 141 -2.38 -11.41 12.09
CA GLN A 141 -2.20 -12.52 13.04
C GLN A 141 -1.95 -13.87 12.35
N PRO A 142 -0.80 -14.03 11.68
CA PRO A 142 -0.42 -15.32 11.10
C PRO A 142 -0.35 -16.40 12.19
N VAL A 143 -0.65 -17.64 11.86
CA VAL A 143 -0.60 -18.77 12.79
C VAL A 143 0.68 -19.54 12.50
N ASP A 144 1.56 -19.70 13.49
CA ASP A 144 2.87 -20.36 13.33
C ASP A 144 3.68 -19.77 12.16
N ASN A 145 3.64 -18.45 12.01
CA ASN A 145 4.24 -17.69 10.89
C ASN A 145 3.65 -18.04 9.50
N VAL A 146 2.51 -18.71 9.44
CA VAL A 146 1.79 -18.98 8.19
C VAL A 146 0.71 -17.91 8.00
N PRO A 147 0.80 -17.11 6.94
CA PRO A 147 -0.23 -16.13 6.61
C PRO A 147 -1.61 -16.76 6.43
N LYS A 148 -2.65 -16.07 6.87
CA LYS A 148 -4.05 -16.49 6.61
C LYS A 148 -4.45 -16.24 5.16
N ASN A 149 -3.84 -15.24 4.52
CA ASN A 149 -4.01 -14.99 3.10
C ASN A 149 -3.20 -16.02 2.29
N PRO A 150 -3.82 -16.86 1.45
CA PRO A 150 -3.12 -17.91 0.72
C PRO A 150 -2.15 -17.38 -0.36
N TYR A 151 -2.22 -16.10 -0.70
CA TYR A 151 -1.32 -15.45 -1.66
C TYR A 151 -0.05 -14.91 -1.00
N HIS A 152 -0.06 -14.73 0.33
CA HIS A 152 1.10 -14.27 1.05
C HIS A 152 2.06 -15.43 1.34
N VAL A 153 3.33 -15.21 1.12
CA VAL A 153 4.42 -16.14 1.50
C VAL A 153 4.85 -15.87 2.94
N ARG A 154 4.91 -14.60 3.30
CA ARG A 154 5.31 -14.14 4.65
C ARG A 154 4.61 -12.82 4.96
N GLU A 155 4.20 -12.64 6.20
CA GLU A 155 3.79 -11.35 6.74
C GLU A 155 4.80 -10.90 7.78
N TYR A 156 5.10 -9.61 7.85
CA TYR A 156 6.17 -9.06 8.67
C TYR A 156 5.60 -8.36 9.89
N TYR A 157 6.16 -8.66 11.05
CA TYR A 157 6.04 -7.78 12.21
C TYR A 157 6.86 -6.50 11.95
N PRO A 158 6.42 -5.33 12.47
CA PRO A 158 7.16 -4.07 12.26
C PRO A 158 8.63 -4.13 12.64
N GLU A 159 8.98 -4.81 13.73
CA GLU A 159 10.35 -5.00 14.19
C GLU A 159 11.18 -5.88 13.24
N GLU A 160 10.59 -6.91 12.64
CA GLU A 160 11.25 -7.74 11.63
C GLU A 160 11.50 -6.93 10.34
N LEU A 161 10.49 -6.16 9.91
CA LEU A 161 10.62 -5.29 8.75
C LEU A 161 11.70 -4.22 8.99
N THR A 162 11.72 -3.62 10.19
CA THR A 162 12.77 -2.65 10.57
C THR A 162 14.15 -3.28 10.50
N SER A 163 14.32 -4.47 11.07
CA SER A 163 15.60 -5.17 11.07
C SER A 163 16.08 -5.47 9.66
N LEU A 164 15.19 -5.98 8.80
CA LEU A 164 15.48 -6.26 7.40
C LEU A 164 15.92 -4.99 6.65
N LEU A 165 15.21 -3.88 6.82
CA LEU A 165 15.49 -2.63 6.12
C LEU A 165 16.74 -1.93 6.64
N ALA A 166 17.01 -2.01 7.95
CA ALA A 166 18.18 -1.39 8.57
C ALA A 166 19.52 -2.02 8.11
N GLU A 167 19.50 -3.24 7.59
CA GLU A 167 20.69 -3.84 6.96
C GLU A 167 21.09 -3.13 5.65
N HIS A 168 20.15 -2.45 5.01
CA HIS A 168 20.32 -1.86 3.69
C HIS A 168 20.24 -0.32 3.67
N PHE A 169 19.52 0.29 4.61
CA PHE A 169 19.26 1.74 4.63
C PHE A 169 19.70 2.36 5.94
N PRO A 170 20.45 3.47 5.92
CA PRO A 170 20.92 4.15 7.12
C PRO A 170 19.79 4.85 7.91
N SER A 171 18.65 5.12 7.29
CA SER A 171 17.47 5.70 7.93
C SER A 171 16.21 4.95 7.54
N VAL A 172 15.49 4.44 8.53
CA VAL A 172 14.22 3.72 8.36
C VAL A 172 13.18 4.33 9.30
N GLU A 173 12.11 4.86 8.73
CA GLU A 173 10.95 5.37 9.46
C GLU A 173 9.76 4.47 9.17
N LEU A 174 9.12 3.90 10.19
CA LEU A 174 7.88 3.17 10.03
C LEU A 174 6.67 4.03 10.41
N LYS A 175 5.58 3.84 9.68
CA LYS A 175 4.26 4.41 9.96
C LYS A 175 3.20 3.32 9.87
N GLY A 176 2.26 3.32 10.81
CA GLY A 176 1.04 2.52 10.71
C GLY A 176 0.00 3.28 9.87
N GLN A 177 -0.59 2.63 8.89
CA GLN A 177 -1.74 3.16 8.16
C GLN A 177 -3.02 2.88 8.95
N VAL A 178 -3.75 3.92 9.28
CA VAL A 178 -5.01 3.85 10.04
C VAL A 178 -6.06 4.77 9.44
N VAL A 179 -7.31 4.49 9.72
CA VAL A 179 -8.40 5.42 9.39
C VAL A 179 -8.40 6.58 10.38
N SER A 180 -8.53 7.81 9.90
CA SER A 180 -8.50 9.02 10.71
C SER A 180 -9.60 9.02 11.79
N ARG A 181 -9.34 9.71 12.90
CA ARG A 181 -10.35 9.87 13.97
C ARG A 181 -11.56 10.68 13.51
N ASP A 182 -11.37 11.59 12.54
CA ASP A 182 -12.43 12.43 11.99
C ASP A 182 -13.43 11.62 11.16
N TYR A 183 -12.95 10.59 10.45
CA TYR A 183 -13.84 9.63 9.82
C TYR A 183 -14.62 8.81 10.85
N GLY A 184 -14.02 8.54 12.00
CA GLY A 184 -14.60 7.80 13.11
C GLY A 184 -14.41 6.29 12.99
N TYR A 185 -15.29 5.52 13.64
CA TYR A 185 -15.18 4.07 13.70
C TYR A 185 -15.48 3.43 12.34
N CYS A 186 -14.51 2.69 11.81
CA CYS A 186 -14.67 1.87 10.63
C CYS A 186 -14.40 0.39 10.97
N PRO A 187 -15.41 -0.49 10.93
CA PRO A 187 -15.26 -1.89 11.36
C PRO A 187 -14.31 -2.72 10.50
N TYR A 188 -13.97 -2.27 9.31
CA TYR A 188 -13.05 -2.98 8.41
C TYR A 188 -11.58 -2.87 8.82
N TRP A 189 -11.20 -1.74 9.44
CA TRP A 189 -9.82 -1.43 9.83
C TRP A 189 -9.63 -1.41 11.33
N VAL A 190 -10.52 -2.09 12.08
CA VAL A 190 -10.33 -2.30 13.51
C VAL A 190 -9.49 -3.54 13.71
N THR A 191 -8.29 -3.35 14.18
CA THR A 191 -7.44 -4.46 14.61
C THR A 191 -7.93 -5.02 15.93
N PRO A 192 -7.66 -6.30 16.24
CA PRO A 192 -7.91 -6.87 17.56
C PRO A 192 -7.18 -6.12 18.70
N ALA A 193 -6.07 -5.45 18.39
CA ALA A 193 -5.30 -4.62 19.32
C ALA A 193 -5.89 -3.22 19.54
N SER A 194 -6.90 -2.81 18.78
CA SER A 194 -7.59 -1.55 19.05
C SER A 194 -8.17 -1.56 20.45
N PRO A 195 -7.93 -0.51 21.29
CA PRO A 195 -8.47 -0.45 22.63
C PRO A 195 -10.00 -0.65 22.58
N ALA A 196 -10.50 -1.38 23.57
CA ALA A 196 -11.88 -1.85 23.62
C ALA A 196 -12.87 -0.80 23.12
N SER A 197 -13.51 -1.09 22.00
CA SER A 197 -14.47 -0.20 21.37
C SER A 197 -15.56 0.16 22.39
N THR A 198 -15.86 1.44 22.52
CA THR A 198 -16.97 1.89 23.36
C THR A 198 -18.27 1.23 22.93
N VAL A 199 -19.28 1.13 23.82
CA VAL A 199 -20.61 0.57 23.48
C VAL A 199 -21.17 1.27 22.22
N ARG A 200 -20.96 2.59 22.10
CA ARG A 200 -21.38 3.37 20.93
C ARG A 200 -20.69 2.90 19.64
N GLN A 201 -19.39 2.58 19.67
CA GLN A 201 -18.65 2.07 18.52
C GLN A 201 -19.11 0.66 18.14
N ARG A 202 -19.42 -0.20 19.12
CA ARG A 202 -19.98 -1.54 18.84
C ARG A 202 -21.34 -1.48 18.17
N LEU A 203 -22.22 -0.59 18.65
CA LEU A 203 -23.54 -0.38 18.07
C LEU A 203 -23.42 0.22 16.65
N SER A 204 -22.53 1.17 16.43
CA SER A 204 -22.22 1.71 15.10
C SER A 204 -21.70 0.63 14.16
N GLY A 205 -20.85 -0.28 14.65
CA GLY A 205 -20.35 -1.41 13.85
C GLY A 205 -21.44 -2.41 13.45
N ILE A 206 -22.41 -2.66 14.33
CA ILE A 206 -23.57 -3.51 14.01
C ILE A 206 -24.44 -2.83 12.93
N GLY A 207 -24.74 -1.54 13.11
CA GLY A 207 -25.51 -0.75 12.15
C GLY A 207 -24.86 -0.77 10.77
N TRP A 208 -23.54 -0.51 10.71
CA TRP A 208 -22.78 -0.52 9.48
C TRP A 208 -22.76 -1.90 8.77
N LYS A 209 -22.64 -3.01 9.54
CA LYS A 209 -22.74 -4.38 8.96
C LYS A 209 -24.10 -4.66 8.36
N LEU A 210 -25.18 -4.16 8.99
CA LEU A 210 -26.53 -4.27 8.49
C LEU A 210 -26.72 -3.44 7.22
N GLU A 211 -26.28 -2.19 7.20
CA GLU A 211 -26.33 -1.32 6.03
C GLU A 211 -25.58 -1.93 4.85
N ARG A 212 -24.37 -2.46 5.09
CA ARG A 212 -23.58 -3.15 4.07
C ARG A 212 -24.31 -4.33 3.44
N ARG A 213 -25.04 -5.11 4.25
CA ARG A 213 -25.72 -6.33 3.83
C ARG A 213 -27.06 -6.06 3.16
N LEU A 214 -27.78 -5.05 3.62
CA LEU A 214 -29.17 -4.82 3.27
C LEU A 214 -29.37 -3.72 2.21
N LEU A 215 -28.44 -2.77 2.12
CA LEU A 215 -28.54 -1.67 1.18
C LEU A 215 -27.89 -2.01 -0.17
N PRO A 216 -28.53 -1.66 -1.29
CA PRO A 216 -27.88 -1.63 -2.60
C PRO A 216 -26.65 -0.72 -2.58
N ASP A 217 -25.60 -1.04 -3.34
CA ASP A 217 -24.37 -0.24 -3.38
C ASP A 217 -24.63 1.22 -3.74
N SER A 218 -25.55 1.49 -4.67
CA SER A 218 -25.96 2.83 -5.09
C SER A 218 -26.59 3.67 -3.97
N TRP A 219 -27.08 3.06 -2.89
CA TRP A 219 -27.76 3.75 -1.79
C TRP A 219 -26.89 3.91 -0.55
N LYS A 220 -25.86 3.09 -0.41
CA LYS A 220 -24.99 3.06 0.78
C LYS A 220 -24.46 4.42 1.14
N ASP A 221 -23.92 5.15 0.16
CA ASP A 221 -23.32 6.46 0.39
C ASP A 221 -24.34 7.51 0.80
N SER A 222 -25.50 7.53 0.12
CA SER A 222 -26.57 8.47 0.43
C SER A 222 -27.16 8.26 1.83
N VAL A 223 -27.39 7.00 2.20
CA VAL A 223 -27.91 6.64 3.54
C VAL A 223 -26.87 6.95 4.61
N SER A 224 -25.61 6.60 4.37
CA SER A 224 -24.53 6.88 5.32
C SER A 224 -24.34 8.38 5.56
N ARG A 225 -24.36 9.20 4.50
CA ARG A 225 -24.27 10.66 4.62
C ARG A 225 -25.45 11.25 5.41
N LEU A 226 -26.66 10.70 5.22
CA LEU A 226 -27.83 11.13 5.95
C LEU A 226 -27.76 10.77 7.45
N ILE A 227 -27.37 9.53 7.78
CA ILE A 227 -27.38 9.01 9.15
C ILE A 227 -26.10 9.34 9.89
N HIS A 228 -24.94 9.12 9.26
CA HIS A 228 -23.62 9.19 9.88
C HIS A 228 -22.84 10.44 9.52
N ARG A 229 -23.35 11.28 8.60
CA ARG A 229 -22.72 12.52 8.07
C ARG A 229 -21.36 12.29 7.41
N ARG A 230 -21.13 11.11 6.88
CA ARG A 230 -19.89 10.70 6.20
C ARG A 230 -20.19 9.73 5.07
N ALA A 231 -19.23 9.53 4.16
CA ALA A 231 -19.32 8.47 3.16
C ALA A 231 -19.40 7.08 3.81
N PHE A 232 -19.95 6.10 3.11
CA PHE A 232 -20.07 4.73 3.62
C PHE A 232 -18.70 4.05 3.73
N TYR A 233 -17.86 4.24 2.73
CA TYR A 233 -16.45 3.82 2.76
C TYR A 233 -15.54 5.04 2.92
N PRO A 234 -14.39 4.91 3.59
CA PRO A 234 -13.40 5.97 3.65
C PRO A 234 -12.83 6.26 2.26
N SER A 235 -12.53 7.52 2.00
CA SER A 235 -11.74 7.97 0.85
C SER A 235 -10.25 7.81 1.13
N ASP A 236 -9.40 8.04 0.14
CA ASP A 236 -7.95 8.02 0.34
C ASP A 236 -7.45 9.08 1.34
N THR A 237 -8.18 10.21 1.47
CA THR A 237 -7.86 11.28 2.44
C THR A 237 -8.23 10.94 3.88
N ASP A 238 -9.10 9.95 4.08
CA ASP A 238 -9.49 9.51 5.41
C ASP A 238 -8.46 8.55 6.03
N PHE A 239 -7.48 8.09 5.26
CA PHE A 239 -6.36 7.31 5.79
C PHE A 239 -5.20 8.23 6.18
N VAL A 240 -4.65 7.98 7.35
CA VAL A 240 -3.50 8.70 7.89
C VAL A 240 -2.36 7.74 8.20
N PHE A 241 -1.15 8.26 8.20
CA PHE A 241 0.09 7.51 8.43
C PHE A 241 0.77 8.09 9.66
N ASP A 242 0.81 7.31 10.73
CA ASP A 242 1.27 7.78 12.04
C ASP A 242 2.34 6.82 12.61
N SER A 243 3.48 7.37 13.02
CA SER A 243 4.56 6.58 13.63
C SER A 243 4.17 6.01 15.00
N SER A 244 3.22 6.63 15.70
CA SER A 244 2.66 6.07 16.94
C SER A 244 1.66 4.93 16.71
N ALA A 245 1.23 4.72 15.47
CA ALA A 245 0.25 3.69 15.10
C ALA A 245 0.88 2.44 14.47
N VAL A 246 2.19 2.28 14.53
CA VAL A 246 2.91 1.16 13.89
C VAL A 246 2.41 -0.21 14.36
N GLU A 247 2.13 -0.36 15.66
CA GLU A 247 1.64 -1.65 16.20
C GLU A 247 0.16 -1.91 15.94
N VAL A 248 -0.63 -0.86 15.68
CA VAL A 248 -2.09 -0.95 15.54
C VAL A 248 -2.59 -0.71 14.12
N GLY A 249 -1.74 -0.19 13.26
CA GLY A 249 -2.04 0.03 11.85
C GLY A 249 -2.29 -1.30 11.13
N HIS A 250 -3.21 -1.28 10.19
CA HIS A 250 -3.54 -2.45 9.38
C HIS A 250 -2.41 -2.82 8.40
N VAL A 251 -1.74 -1.78 7.91
CA VAL A 251 -0.59 -1.86 7.03
C VAL A 251 0.56 -1.09 7.65
N THR A 252 1.75 -1.64 7.55
CA THR A 252 3.00 -0.95 7.87
C THR A 252 3.55 -0.32 6.61
N VAL A 253 3.84 0.99 6.67
CA VAL A 253 4.54 1.71 5.60
C VAL A 253 5.92 2.09 6.09
N ALA A 254 6.94 1.74 5.33
CA ALA A 254 8.33 2.11 5.59
C ALA A 254 8.78 3.20 4.64
N ILE A 255 9.44 4.23 5.18
CA ILE A 255 10.12 5.28 4.44
C ILE A 255 11.61 5.16 4.76
N CYS A 256 12.37 4.69 3.79
CA CYS A 256 13.82 4.52 3.93
C CYS A 256 14.54 5.63 3.16
N LYS A 257 15.59 6.19 3.75
CA LYS A 257 16.40 7.24 3.11
C LYS A 257 17.87 6.83 3.09
N MET A 258 18.57 7.29 2.06
CA MET A 258 20.01 7.05 1.86
C MET A 258 20.88 8.03 2.65
N GLN A 259 20.31 9.13 3.15
CA GLN A 259 20.93 10.03 4.12
C GLN A 259 20.02 10.12 5.35
N GLY A 260 20.63 10.11 6.54
CA GLY A 260 19.95 10.29 7.81
C GLY A 260 19.62 11.76 8.09
#